data_e163a90f34f240e0639fd3cfa997f440
#
_entry.id   e163a90f34f240e0639fd3cfa997f440
#
_cell.length_a   1.000
_cell.length_b   1.000
_cell.length_c   1.000
_cell.angle_alpha   90.00
_cell.angle_beta   90.00
_cell.angle_gamma   90.00
#
_symmetry.space_group_name_H-M   'P 1'
#
loop_
_entity.id
_entity.type
_entity.pdbx_description
1 polymer ?
#
loop_
_entity_poly.entity_id
_entity_poly.type
_entity_poly.pdbx_seq_one_letter_code
_entity_poly.pdbx_strand_id
1 'polypeptide(L)'
;MTTGRAAELLAASVAIAAIVVVLADMTFILKHHVSYPFGDQWIWLSRLYEFGFLRNLYGQYNEHRLVIPGLFFFLDYHYFGGSNGFLSICELALQTGCAALLAFPVWREQRVGRPVKLVFSGFVLVLMFWFLQAENLFLPYQIQIVCSNFGLLAIAILLPKLAARQHAGLETNRLLIAILGLALWSMFSFAHGMLIWPAVLVFAAVSRLPKRIILPMAVTFAAAMAVYFYHYQPSAGTGSPLESLTKPMQLLQYSLLLLGSPFFGQPSGIVNWLAHPVTYLISAAGVAAAIYVLARIVFVIRSSATQAETSYGVTLLVTLSTAAFIAVGRSGISIEQALSGRYTTMALIFWISLAGLVTTYLSRLQSHAGAIRAAWCVVLVLSAVATRRSHQATGSNFASLERDQAAATVSFSVGVPDTPRIERTMSSVTLVAAVEQATQRTLGRSMFPHREASLIGSPLLSHFRLAPSSTCQGRVESARMVADGRGVLLTGWAWNQVKGALTPGVWVADQSGTIRGFGVTGKFRPAVAAAQTNETLSAAGWDAYAASGDQPGPYAVYADAGDGKSVCRIGSSPPPQP
;
A
#
# COMPACT_ATOMS: atom_id res chain seq x y z
N MET A 1 -37.25 -24.39 10.07
CA MET A 1 -36.37 -23.30 10.49
C MET A 1 -37.06 -21.99 10.14
N THR A 2 -37.19 -21.08 11.10
CA THR A 2 -37.82 -19.78 10.83
C THR A 2 -36.95 -18.99 9.84
N THR A 3 -37.58 -18.24 8.93
CA THR A 3 -36.92 -17.41 7.90
C THR A 3 -35.81 -16.51 8.46
N GLY A 4 -35.89 -16.15 9.74
CA GLY A 4 -34.86 -15.35 10.43
C GLY A 4 -33.53 -16.09 10.66
N ARG A 5 -33.56 -17.37 11.07
CA ARG A 5 -32.33 -18.18 11.27
C ARG A 5 -31.59 -18.46 9.96
N ALA A 6 -32.34 -18.72 8.88
CA ALA A 6 -31.75 -18.93 7.56
C ALA A 6 -31.00 -17.67 7.08
N ALA A 7 -31.59 -16.49 7.27
CA ALA A 7 -30.93 -15.20 6.91
C ALA A 7 -29.68 -14.91 7.75
N GLU A 8 -29.68 -15.26 9.03
CA GLU A 8 -28.50 -15.11 9.89
C GLU A 8 -27.38 -16.07 9.48
N LEU A 9 -27.69 -17.32 9.19
CA LEU A 9 -26.70 -18.31 8.73
C LEU A 9 -26.07 -17.89 7.40
N LEU A 10 -26.88 -17.44 6.44
CA LEU A 10 -26.38 -16.93 5.15
C LEU A 10 -25.47 -15.72 5.35
N ALA A 11 -25.88 -14.74 6.16
CA ALA A 11 -25.06 -13.55 6.43
C ALA A 11 -23.75 -13.91 7.15
N ALA A 12 -23.78 -14.87 8.08
CA ALA A 12 -22.57 -15.35 8.74
C ALA A 12 -21.64 -16.07 7.77
N SER A 13 -22.16 -16.93 6.88
CA SER A 13 -21.36 -17.61 5.85
C SER A 13 -20.68 -16.62 4.91
N VAL A 14 -21.41 -15.59 4.50
CA VAL A 14 -20.88 -14.52 3.64
C VAL A 14 -19.77 -13.72 4.37
N ALA A 15 -19.97 -13.40 5.64
CA ALA A 15 -18.95 -12.70 6.44
C ALA A 15 -17.70 -13.56 6.65
N ILE A 16 -17.86 -14.87 6.89
CA ILE A 16 -16.74 -15.82 7.00
C ILE A 16 -15.98 -15.90 5.67
N ALA A 17 -16.70 -16.02 4.54
CA ALA A 17 -16.06 -16.02 3.23
C ALA A 17 -15.25 -14.74 2.98
N ALA A 18 -15.76 -13.56 3.35
CA ALA A 18 -15.03 -12.30 3.28
C ALA A 18 -13.75 -12.31 4.13
N ILE A 19 -13.81 -12.85 5.35
CA ILE A 19 -12.63 -12.99 6.22
C ILE A 19 -11.60 -13.92 5.57
N VAL A 20 -12.01 -15.07 5.04
CA VAL A 20 -11.09 -16.01 4.38
C VAL A 20 -10.39 -15.37 3.18
N VAL A 21 -11.13 -14.64 2.35
CA VAL A 21 -10.57 -13.90 1.21
C VAL A 21 -9.53 -12.88 1.70
N VAL A 22 -9.88 -12.06 2.69
CA VAL A 22 -8.96 -11.03 3.22
C VAL A 22 -7.72 -11.64 3.86
N LEU A 23 -7.84 -12.76 4.58
CA LEU A 23 -6.67 -13.45 5.13
C LEU A 23 -5.75 -14.00 4.03
N ALA A 24 -6.31 -14.51 2.94
CA ALA A 24 -5.54 -14.92 1.78
C ALA A 24 -4.83 -13.72 1.13
N ASP A 25 -5.52 -12.58 1.00
CA ASP A 25 -4.95 -11.33 0.47
C ASP A 25 -3.82 -10.81 1.37
N MET A 26 -4.02 -10.77 2.68
CA MET A 26 -2.98 -10.36 3.63
C MET A 26 -1.74 -11.27 3.55
N THR A 27 -1.95 -12.58 3.43
CA THR A 27 -0.86 -13.55 3.24
C THR A 27 -0.12 -13.29 1.94
N PHE A 28 -0.85 -12.99 0.86
CA PHE A 28 -0.25 -12.66 -0.43
C PHE A 28 0.53 -11.34 -0.37
N ILE A 29 -0.01 -10.31 0.28
CA ILE A 29 0.67 -9.02 0.49
C ILE A 29 1.96 -9.22 1.28
N LEU A 30 1.90 -9.94 2.41
CA LEU A 30 3.08 -10.21 3.23
C LEU A 30 4.17 -11.00 2.48
N LYS A 31 3.78 -11.85 1.54
CA LYS A 31 4.71 -12.59 0.71
C LYS A 31 5.36 -11.76 -0.40
N HIS A 32 4.63 -10.78 -0.94
CA HIS A 32 5.01 -10.02 -2.13
C HIS A 32 5.10 -8.51 -1.91
N HIS A 33 5.19 -8.05 -0.65
CA HIS A 33 5.48 -6.64 -0.38
C HIS A 33 6.86 -6.27 -0.91
N VAL A 34 7.05 -5.01 -1.22
CA VAL A 34 8.34 -4.49 -1.68
C VAL A 34 9.33 -4.52 -0.51
N SER A 35 10.25 -5.49 -0.56
CA SER A 35 11.11 -5.88 0.56
C SER A 35 12.27 -4.92 0.85
N TYR A 36 12.52 -3.96 -0.01
CA TYR A 36 13.55 -2.93 0.20
C TYR A 36 12.94 -1.55 0.03
N PRO A 37 13.57 -0.50 0.56
CA PRO A 37 13.07 0.85 0.38
C PRO A 37 12.79 1.17 -1.09
N PHE A 38 11.71 1.92 -1.35
CA PHE A 38 11.26 2.28 -2.69
C PHE A 38 11.07 3.80 -2.81
N GLY A 39 11.56 4.38 -3.90
CA GLY A 39 11.38 5.79 -4.22
C GLY A 39 11.80 6.72 -3.08
N ASP A 40 10.85 7.48 -2.60
CA ASP A 40 11.03 8.49 -1.57
C ASP A 40 11.56 7.97 -0.22
N GLN A 41 11.40 6.69 0.09
CA GLN A 41 11.94 6.09 1.31
C GLN A 41 13.47 6.15 1.36
N TRP A 42 14.14 6.06 0.20
CA TRP A 42 15.59 6.24 0.10
C TRP A 42 16.03 7.65 0.47
N ILE A 43 15.26 8.67 0.08
CA ILE A 43 15.53 10.05 0.43
C ILE A 43 15.38 10.23 1.95
N TRP A 44 14.35 9.61 2.57
CA TRP A 44 14.17 9.65 4.02
C TRP A 44 15.37 9.05 4.76
N LEU A 45 15.87 7.90 4.30
CA LEU A 45 17.05 7.22 4.85
C LEU A 45 18.34 8.06 4.67
N SER A 46 18.56 8.64 3.49
CA SER A 46 19.70 9.52 3.25
C SER A 46 19.73 10.69 4.24
N ARG A 47 18.59 11.34 4.43
CA ARG A 47 18.45 12.46 5.38
C ARG A 47 18.63 12.03 6.83
N LEU A 48 18.29 10.78 7.19
CA LEU A 48 18.58 10.23 8.51
C LEU A 48 20.08 10.25 8.82
N TYR A 49 20.91 9.92 7.84
CA TYR A 49 22.36 9.95 7.98
C TYR A 49 22.94 11.37 7.93
N GLU A 50 22.37 12.24 7.10
CA GLU A 50 22.84 13.62 6.93
C GLU A 50 22.51 14.49 8.15
N PHE A 51 21.30 14.39 8.69
CA PHE A 51 20.79 15.30 9.72
C PHE A 51 20.62 14.66 11.10
N GLY A 52 20.74 13.34 11.21
CA GLY A 52 20.42 12.59 12.42
C GLY A 52 18.91 12.42 12.65
N PHE A 53 18.55 11.55 13.60
CA PHE A 53 17.18 11.08 13.79
C PHE A 53 16.17 12.21 14.08
N LEU A 54 16.41 13.03 15.11
CA LEU A 54 15.42 14.04 15.54
C LEU A 54 15.17 15.09 14.45
N ARG A 55 16.23 15.57 13.80
CA ARG A 55 16.11 16.57 12.75
C ARG A 55 15.44 16.00 11.49
N ASN A 56 15.74 14.75 11.13
CA ASN A 56 15.08 14.06 10.03
C ASN A 56 13.60 13.80 10.33
N LEU A 57 13.28 13.34 11.56
CA LEU A 57 11.92 13.05 11.99
C LEU A 57 10.98 14.26 11.83
N TYR A 58 11.45 15.45 12.21
CA TYR A 58 10.71 16.70 12.05
C TYR A 58 10.88 17.32 10.66
N GLY A 59 11.86 16.89 9.88
CA GLY A 59 12.17 17.43 8.57
C GLY A 59 10.96 17.41 7.64
N GLN A 60 10.84 18.46 6.81
CA GLN A 60 9.84 18.49 5.74
C GLN A 60 10.22 17.49 4.66
N TYR A 61 9.23 16.75 4.18
CA TYR A 61 9.34 15.78 3.11
C TYR A 61 8.28 16.06 2.03
N ASN A 62 8.69 16.59 0.89
CA ASN A 62 7.76 17.21 -0.05
C ASN A 62 6.86 18.22 0.69
N GLU A 63 5.52 18.05 0.59
CA GLU A 63 4.52 18.84 1.35
C GLU A 63 4.18 18.27 2.74
N HIS A 64 4.89 17.22 3.20
CA HIS A 64 4.55 16.49 4.42
C HIS A 64 5.57 16.66 5.53
N ARG A 65 5.13 16.49 6.79
CA ARG A 65 5.98 16.22 7.94
C ARG A 65 5.62 14.83 8.46
N LEU A 66 6.50 13.86 8.18
CA LEU A 66 6.26 12.45 8.41
C LEU A 66 6.74 12.01 9.81
N VAL A 67 6.31 12.72 10.87
CA VAL A 67 6.78 12.42 12.23
C VAL A 67 6.36 11.03 12.67
N ILE A 68 5.09 10.68 12.54
CA ILE A 68 4.57 9.38 12.97
C ILE A 68 5.06 8.24 12.07
N PRO A 69 4.95 8.31 10.74
CA PRO A 69 5.54 7.30 9.85
C PRO A 69 7.04 7.17 10.00
N GLY A 70 7.74 8.29 10.24
CA GLY A 70 9.18 8.30 10.44
C GLY A 70 9.64 7.47 11.65
N LEU A 71 8.81 7.39 12.70
CA LEU A 71 9.07 6.47 13.82
C LEU A 71 9.02 5.01 13.37
N PHE A 72 8.03 4.63 12.57
CA PHE A 72 7.93 3.28 12.01
C PHE A 72 9.08 2.98 11.04
N PHE A 73 9.45 3.93 10.18
CA PHE A 73 10.61 3.78 9.27
C PHE A 73 11.90 3.58 10.05
N PHE A 74 12.11 4.37 11.11
CA PHE A 74 13.29 4.23 11.96
C PHE A 74 13.34 2.87 12.66
N LEU A 75 12.21 2.40 13.22
CA LEU A 75 12.12 1.10 13.87
C LEU A 75 12.42 -0.04 12.90
N ASP A 76 11.81 -0.05 11.72
CA ASP A 76 12.06 -1.05 10.69
C ASP A 76 13.52 -1.08 10.28
N TYR A 77 14.05 0.09 9.99
CA TYR A 77 15.41 0.24 9.51
C TYR A 77 16.44 -0.15 10.57
N HIS A 78 16.28 0.32 11.81
CA HIS A 78 17.27 0.12 12.87
C HIS A 78 17.22 -1.27 13.49
N TYR A 79 16.02 -1.81 13.73
CA TYR A 79 15.84 -3.07 14.48
C TYR A 79 15.44 -4.26 13.61
N PHE A 80 14.77 -4.04 12.46
CA PHE A 80 14.25 -5.11 11.61
C PHE A 80 14.95 -5.23 10.26
N GLY A 81 16.08 -4.59 10.08
CA GLY A 81 16.92 -4.76 8.90
C GLY A 81 16.58 -3.86 7.72
N GLY A 82 15.52 -3.07 7.78
CA GLY A 82 15.07 -2.23 6.67
C GLY A 82 14.45 -3.04 5.52
N SER A 83 13.95 -4.25 5.83
CA SER A 83 13.33 -5.15 4.84
C SER A 83 11.86 -4.85 4.59
N ASN A 84 11.33 -3.75 5.15
CA ASN A 84 9.92 -3.37 5.08
C ASN A 84 8.92 -4.40 5.67
N GLY A 85 9.38 -5.54 6.18
CA GLY A 85 8.52 -6.58 6.74
C GLY A 85 7.76 -6.11 7.99
N PHE A 86 8.46 -5.42 8.90
CA PHE A 86 7.82 -4.81 10.06
C PHE A 86 6.79 -3.73 9.65
N LEU A 87 7.14 -2.89 8.66
CA LEU A 87 6.24 -1.87 8.15
C LEU A 87 4.98 -2.48 7.55
N SER A 88 5.10 -3.55 6.74
CA SER A 88 3.95 -4.26 6.17
C SER A 88 3.01 -4.80 7.24
N ILE A 89 3.54 -5.39 8.31
CA ILE A 89 2.72 -5.89 9.42
C ILE A 89 1.99 -4.74 10.12
N CYS A 90 2.69 -3.65 10.42
CA CYS A 90 2.08 -2.47 11.04
C CYS A 90 1.01 -1.83 10.14
N GLU A 91 1.28 -1.72 8.85
CA GLU A 91 0.34 -1.18 7.87
C GLU A 91 -0.93 -2.02 7.77
N LEU A 92 -0.82 -3.36 7.64
CA LEU A 92 -1.97 -4.26 7.61
C LEU A 92 -2.76 -4.24 8.91
N ALA A 93 -2.09 -4.11 10.05
CA ALA A 93 -2.76 -3.95 11.36
C ALA A 93 -3.56 -2.65 11.43
N LEU A 94 -2.98 -1.52 11.01
CA LEU A 94 -3.66 -0.23 10.94
C LEU A 94 -4.81 -0.24 9.93
N GLN A 95 -4.61 -0.87 8.76
CA GLN A 95 -5.65 -1.01 7.73
C GLN A 95 -6.83 -1.85 8.25
N THR A 96 -6.55 -2.93 8.99
CA THR A 96 -7.58 -3.72 9.70
C THR A 96 -8.29 -2.87 10.74
N GLY A 97 -7.55 -2.05 11.48
CA GLY A 97 -8.12 -1.06 12.40
C GLY A 97 -9.04 -0.07 11.70
N CYS A 98 -8.66 0.46 10.54
CA CYS A 98 -9.51 1.33 9.71
C CYS A 98 -10.80 0.62 9.30
N ALA A 99 -10.72 -0.63 8.85
CA ALA A 99 -11.90 -1.43 8.50
C ALA A 99 -12.83 -1.63 9.70
N ALA A 100 -12.28 -1.95 10.87
CA ALA A 100 -13.04 -2.09 12.11
C ALA A 100 -13.72 -0.78 12.51
N LEU A 101 -13.02 0.35 12.42
CA LEU A 101 -13.58 1.67 12.72
C LEU A 101 -14.70 2.06 11.75
N LEU A 102 -14.58 1.73 10.46
CA LEU A 102 -15.64 1.94 9.46
C LEU A 102 -16.88 1.08 9.70
N ALA A 103 -16.72 -0.16 10.15
CA ALA A 103 -17.83 -1.05 10.46
C ALA A 103 -18.49 -0.72 11.81
N PHE A 104 -17.75 -0.19 12.76
CA PHE A 104 -18.17 0.02 14.15
C PHE A 104 -19.45 0.83 14.31
N PRO A 105 -19.71 1.96 13.60
CA PRO A 105 -20.95 2.72 13.77
C PRO A 105 -22.20 1.90 13.42
N VAL A 106 -22.17 1.08 12.35
CA VAL A 106 -23.28 0.17 12.00
C VAL A 106 -23.48 -0.90 13.10
N TRP A 107 -22.39 -1.42 13.69
CA TRP A 107 -22.50 -2.39 14.78
C TRP A 107 -23.16 -1.81 16.04
N ARG A 108 -22.92 -0.55 16.33
CA ARG A 108 -23.53 0.15 17.49
C ARG A 108 -24.97 0.57 17.26
N GLU A 109 -25.41 0.67 16.01
CA GLU A 109 -26.78 1.09 15.67
C GLU A 109 -27.77 -0.05 15.97
N GLN A 110 -28.65 0.20 16.95
CA GLN A 110 -29.60 -0.80 17.43
C GLN A 110 -30.69 -1.15 16.40
N ARG A 111 -31.01 -0.21 15.51
CA ARG A 111 -32.04 -0.39 14.45
C ARG A 111 -31.58 -1.27 13.32
N VAL A 112 -30.26 -1.48 13.17
CA VAL A 112 -29.69 -2.36 12.13
C VAL A 112 -29.69 -3.79 12.63
N GLY A 113 -30.35 -4.69 11.91
CA GLY A 113 -30.40 -6.12 12.23
C GLY A 113 -29.05 -6.81 12.06
N ARG A 114 -28.79 -7.85 12.87
CA ARG A 114 -27.52 -8.59 12.89
C ARG A 114 -27.08 -9.10 11.51
N PRO A 115 -27.94 -9.65 10.63
CA PRO A 115 -27.53 -10.06 9.28
C PRO A 115 -26.94 -8.92 8.46
N VAL A 116 -27.54 -7.72 8.51
CA VAL A 116 -27.02 -6.54 7.80
C VAL A 116 -25.66 -6.11 8.35
N LYS A 117 -25.48 -6.15 9.70
CA LYS A 117 -24.19 -5.85 10.34
C LYS A 117 -23.09 -6.78 9.85
N LEU A 118 -23.34 -8.07 9.77
CA LEU A 118 -22.39 -9.07 9.31
C LEU A 118 -21.99 -8.84 7.84
N VAL A 119 -22.98 -8.69 6.96
CA VAL A 119 -22.73 -8.48 5.53
C VAL A 119 -22.01 -7.15 5.27
N PHE A 120 -22.41 -6.07 5.98
CA PHE A 120 -21.75 -4.78 5.88
C PHE A 120 -20.28 -4.86 6.33
N SER A 121 -19.99 -5.59 7.43
CA SER A 121 -18.61 -5.79 7.89
C SER A 121 -17.78 -6.57 6.88
N GLY A 122 -18.33 -7.60 6.26
CA GLY A 122 -17.68 -8.33 5.17
C GLY A 122 -17.39 -7.44 3.97
N PHE A 123 -18.34 -6.58 3.59
CA PHE A 123 -18.16 -5.60 2.52
C PHE A 123 -17.03 -4.61 2.83
N VAL A 124 -17.02 -4.05 4.04
CA VAL A 124 -15.94 -3.15 4.50
C VAL A 124 -14.59 -3.83 4.42
N LEU A 125 -14.47 -5.07 4.94
CA LEU A 125 -13.22 -5.83 4.91
C LEU A 125 -12.73 -6.04 3.48
N VAL A 126 -13.60 -6.54 2.58
CA VAL A 126 -13.20 -6.80 1.18
C VAL A 126 -12.74 -5.52 0.48
N LEU A 127 -13.44 -4.40 0.68
CA LEU A 127 -13.04 -3.14 0.04
C LEU A 127 -11.74 -2.55 0.62
N MET A 128 -11.56 -2.64 1.95
CA MET A 128 -10.34 -2.11 2.59
C MET A 128 -9.09 -2.91 2.25
N PHE A 129 -9.21 -4.14 1.74
CA PHE A 129 -8.11 -4.96 1.24
C PHE A 129 -8.15 -5.18 -0.28
N TRP A 130 -8.94 -4.41 -1.00
CA TRP A 130 -9.03 -4.49 -2.45
C TRP A 130 -7.76 -3.98 -3.15
N PHE A 131 -7.20 -4.76 -4.08
CA PHE A 131 -5.94 -4.47 -4.77
C PHE A 131 -5.98 -3.29 -5.76
N LEU A 132 -7.11 -2.62 -5.93
CA LEU A 132 -7.12 -1.31 -6.59
C LEU A 132 -6.31 -0.24 -5.82
N GLN A 133 -6.13 -0.42 -4.52
CA GLN A 133 -5.25 0.39 -3.67
C GLN A 133 -3.88 -0.28 -3.44
N ALA A 134 -3.41 -1.09 -4.37
CA ALA A 134 -2.20 -1.90 -4.21
C ALA A 134 -0.95 -1.09 -3.85
N GLU A 135 -0.82 0.15 -4.32
CA GLU A 135 0.25 1.04 -3.87
C GLU A 135 0.27 1.19 -2.34
N ASN A 136 -0.89 1.26 -1.69
CA ASN A 136 -1.03 1.39 -0.24
C ASN A 136 -1.02 0.04 0.51
N LEU A 137 -0.86 -1.08 -0.17
CA LEU A 137 -0.85 -2.40 0.44
C LEU A 137 0.49 -3.13 0.24
N PHE A 138 1.18 -2.87 -0.88
CA PHE A 138 2.43 -3.53 -1.24
C PHE A 138 3.66 -2.64 -1.10
N LEU A 139 3.48 -1.32 -0.99
CA LEU A 139 4.55 -0.36 -0.72
C LEU A 139 4.45 0.11 0.74
N PRO A 140 5.13 -0.52 1.69
CA PRO A 140 4.96 -0.24 3.13
C PRO A 140 5.32 1.19 3.54
N TYR A 141 6.00 1.92 2.67
CA TYR A 141 6.20 3.36 2.84
C TYR A 141 4.87 4.13 2.92
N GLN A 142 3.79 3.60 2.34
CA GLN A 142 2.47 4.23 2.36
C GLN A 142 1.73 4.12 3.70
N ILE A 143 2.33 3.49 4.72
CA ILE A 143 1.84 3.51 6.10
C ILE A 143 1.47 4.93 6.57
N GLN A 144 2.10 5.96 6.01
CA GLN A 144 1.79 7.37 6.24
C GLN A 144 0.33 7.72 5.95
N ILE A 145 -0.24 7.19 4.86
CA ILE A 145 -1.63 7.41 4.49
C ILE A 145 -2.57 6.66 5.44
N VAL A 146 -2.20 5.41 5.76
CA VAL A 146 -3.01 4.55 6.64
C VAL A 146 -3.03 5.09 8.07
N CYS A 147 -1.89 5.57 8.59
CA CYS A 147 -1.81 6.26 9.90
C CYS A 147 -2.75 7.47 9.96
N SER A 148 -2.73 8.31 8.91
CA SER A 148 -3.60 9.50 8.86
C SER A 148 -5.08 9.12 8.82
N ASN A 149 -5.46 8.13 8.01
CA ASN A 149 -6.83 7.62 7.91
C ASN A 149 -7.32 6.98 9.21
N PHE A 150 -6.45 6.23 9.90
CA PHE A 150 -6.79 5.63 11.21
C PHE A 150 -7.17 6.71 12.23
N GLY A 151 -6.36 7.76 12.36
CA GLY A 151 -6.66 8.87 13.24
C GLY A 151 -7.98 9.58 12.88
N LEU A 152 -8.20 9.84 11.59
CA LEU A 152 -9.45 10.43 11.07
C LEU A 152 -10.68 9.60 11.49
N LEU A 153 -10.67 8.31 11.21
CA LEU A 153 -11.80 7.41 11.48
C LEU A 153 -12.05 7.25 12.98
N ALA A 154 -10.99 7.19 13.79
CA ALA A 154 -11.13 7.15 15.24
C ALA A 154 -11.77 8.43 15.78
N ILE A 155 -11.35 9.60 15.29
CA ILE A 155 -11.95 10.90 15.67
C ILE A 155 -13.42 10.96 15.27
N ALA A 156 -13.76 10.51 14.06
CA ALA A 156 -15.16 10.50 13.58
C ALA A 156 -16.10 9.70 14.51
N ILE A 157 -15.58 8.68 15.20
CA ILE A 157 -16.33 7.92 16.21
C ILE A 157 -16.35 8.63 17.58
N LEU A 158 -15.26 9.26 17.97
CA LEU A 158 -15.13 9.87 19.29
C LEU A 158 -15.89 11.21 19.40
N LEU A 159 -15.99 11.98 18.32
CA LEU A 159 -16.66 13.29 18.31
C LEU A 159 -18.15 13.22 18.72
N PRO A 160 -19.00 12.36 18.11
CA PRO A 160 -20.39 12.23 18.55
C PRO A 160 -20.51 11.75 20.00
N LYS A 161 -19.60 10.89 20.45
CA LYS A 161 -19.54 10.41 21.82
C LYS A 161 -19.17 11.55 22.79
N LEU A 162 -18.20 12.41 22.40
CA LEU A 162 -17.84 13.61 23.17
C LEU A 162 -19.06 14.53 23.33
N ALA A 163 -19.76 14.83 22.23
CA ALA A 163 -20.94 15.68 22.25
C ALA A 163 -22.07 15.10 23.12
N ALA A 164 -22.37 13.82 22.98
CA ALA A 164 -23.40 13.14 23.77
C ALA A 164 -23.07 13.18 25.27
N ARG A 165 -21.83 12.88 25.67
CA ARG A 165 -21.41 12.96 27.09
C ARG A 165 -21.46 14.39 27.63
N GLN A 166 -21.03 15.38 26.82
CA GLN A 166 -21.08 16.79 27.20
C GLN A 166 -22.50 17.26 27.44
N HIS A 167 -23.45 16.89 26.56
CA HIS A 167 -24.87 17.23 26.72
C HIS A 167 -25.52 16.52 27.93
N ALA A 168 -25.00 15.35 28.30
CA ALA A 168 -25.41 14.63 29.51
C ALA A 168 -24.72 15.13 30.80
N GLY A 169 -23.89 16.18 30.73
CA GLY A 169 -23.17 16.71 31.88
C GLY A 169 -22.05 15.81 32.42
N LEU A 170 -21.63 14.79 31.64
CA LEU A 170 -20.59 13.85 32.03
C LEU A 170 -19.19 14.37 31.72
N GLU A 171 -18.16 13.81 32.40
CA GLU A 171 -16.76 14.16 32.15
C GLU A 171 -16.35 13.83 30.73
N THR A 172 -15.63 14.76 30.06
CA THR A 172 -15.22 14.67 28.66
C THR A 172 -13.73 14.83 28.42
N ASN A 173 -12.94 15.14 29.48
CA ASN A 173 -11.52 15.51 29.35
C ASN A 173 -10.70 14.41 28.65
N ARG A 174 -10.89 13.13 29.04
CA ARG A 174 -10.17 11.99 28.40
C ARG A 174 -10.48 11.85 26.91
N LEU A 175 -11.74 12.06 26.52
CA LEU A 175 -12.15 12.03 25.12
C LEU A 175 -11.57 13.21 24.34
N LEU A 176 -11.56 14.39 24.92
CA LEU A 176 -10.96 15.58 24.31
C LEU A 176 -9.46 15.37 24.08
N ILE A 177 -8.72 14.90 25.09
CA ILE A 177 -7.29 14.60 24.96
C ILE A 177 -7.05 13.55 23.87
N ALA A 178 -7.84 12.48 23.82
CA ALA A 178 -7.74 11.45 22.77
C ALA A 178 -7.99 12.03 21.38
N ILE A 179 -9.01 12.88 21.21
CA ILE A 179 -9.31 13.54 19.93
C ILE A 179 -8.15 14.46 19.50
N LEU A 180 -7.62 15.27 20.40
CA LEU A 180 -6.49 16.16 20.13
C LEU A 180 -5.24 15.35 19.74
N GLY A 181 -4.93 14.29 20.49
CA GLY A 181 -3.80 13.40 20.18
C GLY A 181 -3.94 12.71 18.83
N LEU A 182 -5.13 12.21 18.48
CA LEU A 182 -5.40 11.58 17.19
C LEU A 182 -5.38 12.60 16.03
N ALA A 183 -5.77 13.84 16.27
CA ALA A 183 -5.69 14.89 15.26
C ALA A 183 -4.24 15.30 14.97
N LEU A 184 -3.39 15.38 16.00
CA LEU A 184 -1.95 15.53 15.83
C LEU A 184 -1.32 14.30 15.12
N TRP A 185 -1.69 13.09 15.54
CA TRP A 185 -1.29 11.84 14.87
C TRP A 185 -1.60 11.89 13.36
N SER A 186 -2.84 12.23 12.97
CA SER A 186 -3.24 12.33 11.56
C SER A 186 -2.42 13.38 10.80
N MET A 187 -2.31 14.58 11.37
CA MET A 187 -1.64 15.73 10.73
C MET A 187 -0.15 15.48 10.53
N PHE A 188 0.52 14.88 11.51
CA PHE A 188 1.95 14.54 11.45
C PHE A 188 2.24 13.15 10.84
N SER A 189 1.20 12.50 10.29
CA SER A 189 1.35 11.33 9.44
C SER A 189 1.35 11.68 7.95
N PHE A 190 0.42 12.55 7.52
CA PHE A 190 0.30 12.94 6.11
C PHE A 190 -0.44 14.29 5.99
N ALA A 191 -0.13 15.10 4.97
CA ALA A 191 -0.63 16.48 4.86
C ALA A 191 -2.17 16.60 4.90
N HIS A 192 -2.92 15.65 4.31
CA HIS A 192 -4.38 15.71 4.34
C HIS A 192 -4.96 15.58 5.77
N GLY A 193 -4.20 15.07 6.72
CA GLY A 193 -4.58 15.05 8.12
C GLY A 193 -4.80 16.43 8.73
N MET A 194 -4.30 17.51 8.10
CA MET A 194 -4.63 18.89 8.50
C MET A 194 -6.11 19.20 8.39
N LEU A 195 -6.82 18.57 7.45
CA LEU A 195 -8.24 18.84 7.18
C LEU A 195 -9.17 18.34 8.28
N ILE A 196 -8.67 17.50 9.19
CA ILE A 196 -9.46 17.03 10.32
C ILE A 196 -9.76 18.15 11.30
N TRP A 197 -8.86 19.14 11.43
CA TRP A 197 -9.01 20.24 12.37
C TRP A 197 -10.22 21.14 12.07
N PRO A 198 -10.37 21.69 10.83
CA PRO A 198 -11.57 22.45 10.51
C PRO A 198 -12.83 21.59 10.62
N ALA A 199 -12.80 20.29 10.27
CA ALA A 199 -13.96 19.41 10.43
C ALA A 199 -14.35 19.22 11.91
N VAL A 200 -13.38 19.04 12.80
CA VAL A 200 -13.60 18.94 14.26
C VAL A 200 -14.19 20.24 14.82
N LEU A 201 -13.67 21.40 14.41
CA LEU A 201 -14.17 22.70 14.85
C LEU A 201 -15.58 23.00 14.33
N VAL A 202 -15.85 22.69 13.05
CA VAL A 202 -17.21 22.80 12.46
C VAL A 202 -18.19 21.89 13.21
N PHE A 203 -17.79 20.64 13.44
CA PHE A 203 -18.61 19.72 14.24
C PHE A 203 -18.90 20.27 15.64
N ALA A 204 -17.88 20.76 16.34
CA ALA A 204 -18.01 21.30 17.69
C ALA A 204 -18.96 22.52 17.72
N ALA A 205 -18.85 23.40 16.72
CA ALA A 205 -19.74 24.57 16.58
C ALA A 205 -21.17 24.15 16.24
N VAL A 206 -21.37 23.26 15.26
CA VAL A 206 -22.68 22.71 14.89
C VAL A 206 -23.31 21.99 16.07
N SER A 207 -22.56 21.23 16.87
CA SER A 207 -23.02 20.54 18.07
C SER A 207 -23.19 21.44 19.28
N ARG A 208 -22.92 22.76 19.15
CA ARG A 208 -23.00 23.76 20.24
C ARG A 208 -22.22 23.35 21.48
N LEU A 209 -21.00 22.80 21.28
CA LEU A 209 -20.14 22.47 22.41
C LEU A 209 -19.68 23.75 23.14
N PRO A 210 -19.45 23.69 24.46
CA PRO A 210 -19.05 24.85 25.21
C PRO A 210 -17.63 25.30 24.87
N LYS A 211 -17.34 26.59 25.13
CA LYS A 211 -16.02 27.20 24.88
C LYS A 211 -14.87 26.41 25.51
N ARG A 212 -15.08 25.79 26.67
CA ARG A 212 -14.08 24.95 27.36
C ARG A 212 -13.62 23.70 26.53
N ILE A 213 -14.39 23.29 25.51
CA ILE A 213 -14.03 22.22 24.57
C ILE A 213 -13.50 22.82 23.27
N ILE A 214 -14.17 23.84 22.73
CA ILE A 214 -13.80 24.47 21.45
C ILE A 214 -12.44 25.17 21.53
N LEU A 215 -12.18 25.91 22.65
CA LEU A 215 -10.95 26.67 22.78
C LEU A 215 -9.67 25.80 22.80
N PRO A 216 -9.59 24.70 23.57
CA PRO A 216 -8.45 23.80 23.47
C PRO A 216 -8.27 23.21 22.05
N MET A 217 -9.36 22.88 21.35
CA MET A 217 -9.29 22.41 19.96
C MET A 217 -8.70 23.49 19.04
N ALA A 218 -9.18 24.73 19.14
CA ALA A 218 -8.70 25.84 18.32
C ALA A 218 -7.24 26.21 18.64
N VAL A 219 -6.87 26.26 19.91
CA VAL A 219 -5.50 26.56 20.34
C VAL A 219 -4.53 25.47 19.90
N THR A 220 -4.90 24.19 20.08
CA THR A 220 -4.05 23.08 19.63
C THR A 220 -3.91 23.08 18.10
N PHE A 221 -4.97 23.38 17.36
CA PHE A 221 -4.92 23.54 15.91
C PHE A 221 -3.97 24.66 15.50
N ALA A 222 -4.11 25.85 16.07
CA ALA A 222 -3.26 27.00 15.77
C ALA A 222 -1.78 26.70 16.07
N ALA A 223 -1.50 26.09 17.22
CA ALA A 223 -0.15 25.68 17.59
C ALA A 223 0.42 24.60 16.64
N ALA A 224 -0.40 23.60 16.30
CA ALA A 224 0.00 22.55 15.36
C ALA A 224 0.30 23.10 13.96
N MET A 225 -0.52 24.04 13.45
CA MET A 225 -0.29 24.72 12.18
C MET A 225 1.00 25.56 12.23
N ALA A 226 1.23 26.34 13.29
CA ALA A 226 2.45 27.11 13.47
C ALA A 226 3.70 26.19 13.45
N VAL A 227 3.65 25.07 14.18
CA VAL A 227 4.72 24.06 14.17
C VAL A 227 4.86 23.44 12.80
N TYR A 228 3.78 23.04 12.14
CA TYR A 228 3.83 22.37 10.84
C TYR A 228 4.45 23.25 9.75
N PHE A 229 4.09 24.54 9.71
CA PHE A 229 4.59 25.49 8.70
C PHE A 229 5.88 26.22 9.10
N TYR A 230 6.44 25.91 10.27
CA TYR A 230 7.74 26.45 10.67
C TYR A 230 8.84 26.02 9.70
N HIS A 231 9.50 26.99 9.05
CA HIS A 231 10.47 26.74 7.96
C HIS A 231 9.93 25.85 6.81
N TYR A 232 8.65 25.98 6.48
CA TYR A 232 8.06 25.27 5.35
C TYR A 232 8.48 25.89 4.03
N GLN A 233 8.89 25.03 3.08
CA GLN A 233 9.24 25.42 1.71
C GLN A 233 8.28 24.70 0.74
N PRO A 234 7.68 25.42 -0.24
CA PRO A 234 6.87 24.77 -1.28
C PRO A 234 7.70 23.74 -2.03
N SER A 235 7.11 22.57 -2.29
CA SER A 235 7.78 21.51 -3.05
C SER A 235 7.92 21.91 -4.52
N ALA A 236 9.12 21.74 -5.09
CA ALA A 236 9.41 22.11 -6.48
C ALA A 236 8.64 21.29 -7.53
N GLY A 237 8.05 20.15 -7.15
CA GLY A 237 7.32 19.25 -8.06
C GLY A 237 5.80 19.40 -8.02
N THR A 238 5.26 20.35 -7.27
CA THR A 238 3.81 20.62 -7.20
C THR A 238 3.47 21.85 -8.03
N GLY A 239 2.36 21.79 -8.78
CA GLY A 239 1.81 22.98 -9.43
C GLY A 239 1.49 24.07 -8.40
N SER A 240 1.39 25.32 -8.85
CA SER A 240 1.00 26.42 -7.96
C SER A 240 -0.43 26.21 -7.44
N PRO A 241 -0.65 26.06 -6.11
CA PRO A 241 -2.01 25.94 -5.56
C PRO A 241 -2.90 27.13 -5.93
N LEU A 242 -2.33 28.33 -6.00
CA LEU A 242 -3.04 29.54 -6.38
C LEU A 242 -3.50 29.49 -7.83
N GLU A 243 -2.65 28.99 -8.74
CA GLU A 243 -3.03 28.80 -10.15
C GLU A 243 -4.12 27.73 -10.28
N SER A 244 -4.03 26.62 -9.54
CA SER A 244 -5.07 25.59 -9.54
C SER A 244 -6.43 26.15 -9.12
N LEU A 245 -6.49 27.05 -8.13
CA LEU A 245 -7.73 27.69 -7.68
C LEU A 245 -8.38 28.58 -8.76
N THR A 246 -7.64 29.04 -9.77
CA THR A 246 -8.22 29.79 -10.90
C THR A 246 -8.90 28.88 -11.94
N LYS A 247 -8.78 27.56 -11.80
CA LYS A 247 -9.31 26.54 -12.72
C LYS A 247 -10.37 25.64 -12.05
N PRO A 248 -11.51 26.18 -11.58
CA PRO A 248 -12.45 25.44 -10.73
C PRO A 248 -13.05 24.20 -11.41
N MET A 249 -13.23 24.21 -12.74
CA MET A 249 -13.71 23.05 -13.49
C MET A 249 -12.69 21.89 -13.45
N GLN A 250 -11.40 22.19 -13.56
CA GLN A 250 -10.34 21.19 -13.47
C GLN A 250 -10.26 20.58 -12.06
N LEU A 251 -10.43 21.41 -11.01
CA LEU A 251 -10.50 20.93 -9.63
C LEU A 251 -11.69 19.99 -9.42
N LEU A 252 -12.85 20.37 -9.95
CA LEU A 252 -14.06 19.54 -9.87
C LEU A 252 -13.86 18.21 -10.60
N GLN A 253 -13.36 18.24 -11.83
CA GLN A 253 -13.07 17.05 -12.62
C GLN A 253 -12.09 16.13 -11.89
N TYR A 254 -10.99 16.67 -11.37
CA TYR A 254 -10.00 15.90 -10.61
C TYR A 254 -10.63 15.24 -9.37
N SER A 255 -11.39 16.01 -8.57
CA SER A 255 -12.04 15.50 -7.35
C SER A 255 -13.05 14.40 -7.64
N LEU A 256 -13.87 14.56 -8.68
CA LEU A 256 -14.82 13.54 -9.09
C LEU A 256 -14.13 12.29 -9.62
N LEU A 257 -13.06 12.44 -10.42
CA LEU A 257 -12.30 11.31 -10.92
C LEU A 257 -11.62 10.54 -9.78
N LEU A 258 -11.05 11.25 -8.79
CA LEU A 258 -10.45 10.65 -7.61
C LEU A 258 -11.49 9.82 -6.83
N LEU A 259 -12.65 10.41 -6.52
CA LEU A 259 -13.70 9.70 -5.79
C LEU A 259 -14.28 8.52 -6.56
N GLY A 260 -14.27 8.58 -7.89
CA GLY A 260 -14.74 7.50 -8.77
C GLY A 260 -13.72 6.43 -9.07
N SER A 261 -12.45 6.61 -8.68
CA SER A 261 -11.36 5.67 -8.97
C SER A 261 -11.65 4.21 -8.59
N PRO A 262 -12.40 3.88 -7.51
CA PRO A 262 -12.70 2.49 -7.18
C PRO A 262 -13.57 1.76 -8.22
N PHE A 263 -14.30 2.47 -9.07
CA PHE A 263 -15.21 1.83 -10.03
C PHE A 263 -14.54 1.46 -11.35
N PHE A 264 -13.51 2.19 -11.76
CA PHE A 264 -12.92 2.02 -13.08
C PHE A 264 -11.41 1.83 -13.10
N GLY A 265 -10.70 2.01 -11.98
CA GLY A 265 -9.26 1.76 -11.87
C GLY A 265 -8.42 2.53 -12.90
N GLN A 266 -7.16 2.12 -13.07
CA GLN A 266 -6.36 2.53 -14.24
C GLN A 266 -6.82 1.71 -15.45
N PRO A 267 -7.46 2.32 -16.45
CA PRO A 267 -7.95 1.57 -17.59
C PRO A 267 -6.76 1.15 -18.49
N SER A 268 -6.53 -0.14 -18.59
CA SER A 268 -5.66 -0.71 -19.61
C SER A 268 -6.50 -0.98 -20.86
N GLY A 269 -6.31 -0.24 -21.94
CA GLY A 269 -6.86 -0.56 -23.26
C GLY A 269 -8.09 0.25 -23.74
N ILE A 270 -8.83 -0.28 -24.70
CA ILE A 270 -9.87 0.35 -25.53
C ILE A 270 -11.08 0.93 -24.78
N VAL A 271 -11.24 0.64 -23.48
CA VAL A 271 -12.40 1.09 -22.68
C VAL A 271 -12.26 2.53 -22.13
N ASN A 272 -11.14 3.20 -22.37
CA ASN A 272 -10.78 4.48 -21.75
C ASN A 272 -11.77 5.63 -21.99
N TRP A 273 -12.35 5.74 -23.17
CA TRP A 273 -13.19 6.89 -23.53
C TRP A 273 -14.59 6.88 -22.87
N LEU A 274 -15.11 5.69 -22.53
CA LEU A 274 -16.39 5.56 -21.78
C LEU A 274 -16.18 5.52 -20.26
N ALA A 275 -15.00 5.13 -19.79
CA ALA A 275 -14.73 4.99 -18.36
C ALA A 275 -14.80 6.35 -17.63
N HIS A 276 -14.22 7.41 -18.19
CA HIS A 276 -14.22 8.74 -17.56
C HIS A 276 -15.61 9.34 -17.40
N PRO A 277 -16.48 9.44 -18.44
CA PRO A 277 -17.84 9.97 -18.28
C PRO A 277 -18.67 9.22 -17.23
N VAL A 278 -18.60 7.89 -17.22
CA VAL A 278 -19.34 7.07 -16.25
C VAL A 278 -18.79 7.26 -14.84
N THR A 279 -17.47 7.35 -14.68
CA THR A 279 -16.82 7.67 -13.40
C THR A 279 -17.29 9.02 -12.87
N TYR A 280 -17.33 10.05 -13.71
CA TYR A 280 -17.84 11.38 -13.31
C TYR A 280 -19.31 11.33 -12.88
N LEU A 281 -20.18 10.62 -13.61
CA LEU A 281 -21.60 10.50 -13.27
C LEU A 281 -21.81 9.79 -11.93
N ILE A 282 -21.14 8.65 -11.71
CA ILE A 282 -21.23 7.91 -10.44
C ILE A 282 -20.73 8.77 -9.29
N SER A 283 -19.59 9.43 -9.45
CA SER A 283 -19.01 10.26 -8.39
C SER A 283 -19.88 11.48 -8.11
N ALA A 284 -20.39 12.15 -9.14
CA ALA A 284 -21.30 13.29 -8.97
C ALA A 284 -22.58 12.87 -8.22
N ALA A 285 -23.15 11.71 -8.56
CA ALA A 285 -24.31 11.16 -7.84
C ALA A 285 -23.98 10.85 -6.37
N GLY A 286 -22.80 10.25 -6.11
CA GLY A 286 -22.32 9.97 -4.75
C GLY A 286 -22.09 11.24 -3.95
N VAL A 287 -21.45 12.25 -4.53
CA VAL A 287 -21.22 13.55 -3.89
C VAL A 287 -22.55 14.27 -3.62
N ALA A 288 -23.47 14.28 -4.60
CA ALA A 288 -24.80 14.87 -4.41
C ALA A 288 -25.59 14.16 -3.28
N ALA A 289 -25.53 12.82 -3.23
CA ALA A 289 -26.14 12.05 -2.15
C ALA A 289 -25.50 12.37 -0.79
N ALA A 290 -24.18 12.47 -0.72
CA ALA A 290 -23.45 12.84 0.50
C ALA A 290 -23.83 14.25 0.99
N ILE A 291 -23.84 15.22 0.09
CA ILE A 291 -24.25 16.61 0.40
C ILE A 291 -25.70 16.66 0.87
N TYR A 292 -26.61 15.97 0.16
CA TYR A 292 -28.02 15.89 0.54
C TYR A 292 -28.20 15.34 1.97
N VAL A 293 -27.54 14.22 2.27
CA VAL A 293 -27.69 13.59 3.61
C VAL A 293 -27.00 14.43 4.68
N LEU A 294 -25.85 15.02 4.41
CA LEU A 294 -25.19 15.95 5.33
C LEU A 294 -26.07 17.17 5.64
N ALA A 295 -26.68 17.77 4.63
CA ALA A 295 -27.63 18.86 4.81
C ALA A 295 -28.83 18.41 5.65
N ARG A 296 -29.38 17.23 5.39
CA ARG A 296 -30.46 16.64 6.20
C ARG A 296 -30.05 16.47 7.67
N ILE A 297 -28.84 15.96 7.93
CA ILE A 297 -28.32 15.81 9.30
C ILE A 297 -28.24 17.17 10.00
N VAL A 298 -27.67 18.17 9.33
CA VAL A 298 -27.44 19.48 9.93
C VAL A 298 -28.72 20.27 10.15
N PHE A 299 -29.62 20.31 9.16
CA PHE A 299 -30.76 21.23 9.16
C PHE A 299 -32.09 20.61 9.60
N VAL A 300 -32.28 19.30 9.39
CA VAL A 300 -33.59 18.64 9.60
C VAL A 300 -33.60 17.66 10.77
N ILE A 301 -32.62 16.75 10.84
CA ILE A 301 -32.61 15.67 11.83
C ILE A 301 -31.59 15.87 12.95
N ARG A 302 -31.06 17.08 13.08
CA ARG A 302 -29.97 17.43 14.02
C ARG A 302 -30.16 16.87 15.43
N SER A 303 -31.36 16.99 16.00
CA SER A 303 -31.68 16.50 17.34
C SER A 303 -31.94 15.01 17.44
N SER A 304 -32.19 14.33 16.30
CA SER A 304 -32.53 12.91 16.22
C SER A 304 -31.49 12.08 15.45
N ALA A 305 -30.42 12.71 14.98
CA ALA A 305 -29.33 12.01 14.32
C ALA A 305 -28.63 11.05 15.30
N THR A 306 -28.40 9.81 14.85
CA THR A 306 -27.69 8.83 15.68
C THR A 306 -26.19 9.10 15.69
N GLN A 307 -25.48 8.52 16.65
CA GLN A 307 -24.02 8.59 16.68
C GLN A 307 -23.40 7.99 15.41
N ALA A 308 -24.01 6.94 14.86
CA ALA A 308 -23.56 6.30 13.62
C ALA A 308 -23.67 7.24 12.42
N GLU A 309 -24.83 7.87 12.22
CA GLU A 309 -25.06 8.85 11.14
C GLU A 309 -24.09 10.03 11.25
N THR A 310 -23.87 10.52 12.46
CA THR A 310 -22.95 11.63 12.71
C THR A 310 -21.49 11.23 12.44
N SER A 311 -21.06 10.01 12.83
CA SER A 311 -19.72 9.50 12.56
C SER A 311 -19.45 9.42 11.05
N TYR A 312 -20.37 8.84 10.28
CA TYR A 312 -20.23 8.80 8.82
C TYR A 312 -20.30 10.19 8.19
N GLY A 313 -21.14 11.09 8.74
CA GLY A 313 -21.20 12.48 8.29
C GLY A 313 -19.88 13.21 8.43
N VAL A 314 -19.19 13.07 9.56
CA VAL A 314 -17.85 13.63 9.78
C VAL A 314 -16.83 13.01 8.79
N THR A 315 -16.87 11.69 8.61
CA THR A 315 -15.96 11.01 7.66
C THR A 315 -16.18 11.51 6.23
N LEU A 316 -17.44 11.63 5.80
CA LEU A 316 -17.77 12.16 4.46
C LEU A 316 -17.29 13.61 4.27
N LEU A 317 -17.48 14.46 5.26
CA LEU A 317 -16.99 15.85 5.21
C LEU A 317 -15.47 15.90 5.01
N VAL A 318 -14.72 15.11 5.80
CA VAL A 318 -13.25 15.11 5.70
C VAL A 318 -12.79 14.48 4.39
N THR A 319 -13.40 13.39 3.90
CA THR A 319 -13.00 12.77 2.63
C THR A 319 -13.30 13.65 1.42
N LEU A 320 -14.43 14.36 1.41
CA LEU A 320 -14.74 15.36 0.38
C LEU A 320 -13.73 16.51 0.40
N SER A 321 -13.42 17.04 1.59
CA SER A 321 -12.41 18.09 1.75
C SER A 321 -11.03 17.61 1.31
N THR A 322 -10.69 16.34 1.59
CA THR A 322 -9.41 15.74 1.16
C THR A 322 -9.33 15.60 -0.36
N ALA A 323 -10.42 15.17 -1.02
CA ALA A 323 -10.45 15.07 -2.47
C ALA A 323 -10.22 16.46 -3.12
N ALA A 324 -10.88 17.50 -2.62
CA ALA A 324 -10.68 18.88 -3.06
C ALA A 324 -9.25 19.39 -2.78
N PHE A 325 -8.69 19.09 -1.60
CA PHE A 325 -7.34 19.49 -1.24
C PHE A 325 -6.28 18.82 -2.13
N ILE A 326 -6.43 17.53 -2.42
CA ILE A 326 -5.53 16.82 -3.36
C ILE A 326 -5.66 17.42 -4.75
N ALA A 327 -6.87 17.74 -5.19
CA ALA A 327 -7.10 18.40 -6.51
C ALA A 327 -6.36 19.73 -6.59
N VAL A 328 -6.39 20.57 -5.56
CA VAL A 328 -5.64 21.85 -5.53
C VAL A 328 -4.13 21.62 -5.67
N GLY A 329 -3.58 20.59 -5.03
CA GLY A 329 -2.15 20.32 -5.07
C GLY A 329 -1.67 19.56 -6.32
N ARG A 330 -2.55 18.85 -7.04
CA ARG A 330 -2.14 17.87 -8.07
C ARG A 330 -2.78 18.06 -9.45
N SER A 331 -3.91 18.76 -9.57
CA SER A 331 -4.59 18.92 -10.87
C SER A 331 -3.74 19.64 -11.92
N GLY A 332 -2.81 20.49 -11.49
CA GLY A 332 -1.89 21.19 -12.38
C GLY A 332 -0.79 20.29 -13.00
N ILE A 333 -0.59 19.07 -12.48
CA ILE A 333 0.41 18.13 -13.00
C ILE A 333 -0.21 17.25 -14.09
N SER A 334 -1.24 16.48 -13.75
CA SER A 334 -2.00 15.63 -14.66
C SER A 334 -3.33 15.25 -14.02
N ILE A 335 -4.40 15.21 -14.80
CA ILE A 335 -5.72 14.79 -14.32
C ILE A 335 -5.78 13.29 -14.07
N GLU A 336 -4.97 12.48 -14.77
CA GLU A 336 -4.88 11.03 -14.64
C GLU A 336 -4.27 10.61 -13.29
N GLN A 337 -3.51 11.49 -12.65
CA GLN A 337 -3.01 11.24 -11.28
C GLN A 337 -4.14 11.01 -10.27
N ALA A 338 -5.34 11.52 -10.53
CA ALA A 338 -6.52 11.25 -9.72
C ALA A 338 -6.86 9.75 -9.60
N LEU A 339 -6.44 8.94 -10.60
CA LEU A 339 -6.64 7.49 -10.64
C LEU A 339 -5.50 6.68 -9.98
N SER A 340 -4.49 7.35 -9.41
CA SER A 340 -3.39 6.65 -8.72
C SER A 340 -3.91 5.79 -7.56
N GLY A 341 -3.38 4.57 -7.45
CA GLY A 341 -3.77 3.60 -6.42
C GLY A 341 -3.64 4.13 -4.99
N ARG A 342 -2.71 5.08 -4.76
CA ARG A 342 -2.53 5.73 -3.45
C ARG A 342 -3.74 6.56 -2.99
N TYR A 343 -4.56 7.09 -3.91
CA TYR A 343 -5.76 7.87 -3.57
C TYR A 343 -7.01 7.00 -3.43
N THR A 344 -6.97 5.77 -3.93
CA THR A 344 -8.11 4.85 -3.93
C THR A 344 -8.60 4.53 -2.50
N THR A 345 -7.70 4.42 -1.52
CA THR A 345 -8.10 4.20 -0.11
C THR A 345 -9.04 5.30 0.39
N MET A 346 -8.75 6.57 0.08
CA MET A 346 -9.59 7.69 0.49
C MET A 346 -10.97 7.65 -0.20
N ALA A 347 -10.98 7.31 -1.49
CA ALA A 347 -12.23 7.11 -2.23
C ALA A 347 -13.06 5.94 -1.66
N LEU A 348 -12.42 4.83 -1.30
CA LEU A 348 -13.09 3.70 -0.66
C LEU A 348 -13.69 4.10 0.70
N ILE A 349 -12.97 4.86 1.53
CA ILE A 349 -13.48 5.37 2.80
C ILE A 349 -14.72 6.25 2.56
N PHE A 350 -14.72 7.10 1.53
CA PHE A 350 -15.89 7.90 1.14
C PHE A 350 -17.09 7.01 0.82
N TRP A 351 -16.94 6.03 -0.08
CA TRP A 351 -18.04 5.16 -0.51
C TRP A 351 -18.55 4.24 0.60
N ILE A 352 -17.66 3.69 1.42
CA ILE A 352 -18.02 2.88 2.59
C ILE A 352 -18.81 3.74 3.59
N SER A 353 -18.38 4.98 3.83
CA SER A 353 -19.08 5.88 4.75
C SER A 353 -20.45 6.30 4.23
N LEU A 354 -20.58 6.56 2.92
CA LEU A 354 -21.88 6.83 2.29
C LEU A 354 -22.80 5.63 2.40
N ALA A 355 -22.29 4.44 2.13
CA ALA A 355 -23.02 3.19 2.26
C ALA A 355 -23.46 2.91 3.71
N GLY A 356 -22.59 3.14 4.69
CA GLY A 356 -22.90 3.03 6.11
C GLY A 356 -23.97 4.03 6.55
N LEU A 357 -23.87 5.27 6.07
CA LEU A 357 -24.86 6.32 6.34
C LEU A 357 -26.23 5.97 5.74
N VAL A 358 -26.27 5.52 4.49
CA VAL A 358 -27.52 5.06 3.86
C VAL A 358 -28.11 3.87 4.61
N THR A 359 -27.28 2.90 5.03
CA THR A 359 -27.72 1.73 5.78
C THR A 359 -28.36 2.12 7.12
N THR A 360 -27.74 3.02 7.87
CA THR A 360 -28.26 3.50 9.15
C THR A 360 -29.52 4.33 8.97
N TYR A 361 -29.57 5.18 7.95
CA TYR A 361 -30.75 5.98 7.64
C TYR A 361 -31.95 5.13 7.21
N LEU A 362 -31.76 4.20 6.26
CA LEU A 362 -32.82 3.33 5.79
C LEU A 362 -33.35 2.36 6.87
N SER A 363 -32.51 2.00 7.84
CA SER A 363 -32.96 1.17 8.98
C SER A 363 -34.01 1.85 9.87
N ARG A 364 -34.18 3.19 9.77
CA ARG A 364 -35.31 3.92 10.37
C ARG A 364 -36.65 3.59 9.69
N LEU A 365 -36.59 3.21 8.40
CA LEU A 365 -37.79 2.87 7.60
C LEU A 365 -38.03 1.35 7.66
N GLN A 366 -38.56 0.86 8.77
CA GLN A 366 -38.71 -0.58 9.09
C GLN A 366 -39.29 -1.46 7.96
N SER A 367 -40.01 -0.86 7.00
CA SER A 367 -40.64 -1.57 5.85
C SER A 367 -39.62 -2.11 4.82
N HIS A 368 -38.34 -1.73 4.86
CA HIS A 368 -37.40 -2.01 3.78
C HIS A 368 -36.25 -2.97 4.19
N ALA A 369 -36.33 -3.61 5.35
CA ALA A 369 -35.25 -4.46 5.88
C ALA A 369 -34.89 -5.66 4.97
N GLY A 370 -35.85 -6.18 4.20
CA GLY A 370 -35.63 -7.25 3.22
C GLY A 370 -34.86 -6.78 1.98
N ALA A 371 -35.25 -5.62 1.44
CA ALA A 371 -34.62 -5.02 0.27
C ALA A 371 -33.17 -4.59 0.56
N ILE A 372 -32.94 -4.01 1.75
CA ILE A 372 -31.59 -3.62 2.21
C ILE A 372 -30.67 -4.85 2.28
N ARG A 373 -31.16 -5.98 2.83
CA ARG A 373 -30.39 -7.24 2.90
C ARG A 373 -30.04 -7.77 1.52
N ALA A 374 -31.02 -7.82 0.62
CA ALA A 374 -30.81 -8.28 -0.76
C ALA A 374 -29.80 -7.38 -1.50
N ALA A 375 -29.94 -6.07 -1.40
CA ALA A 375 -29.01 -5.12 -1.99
C ALA A 375 -27.57 -5.33 -1.49
N TRP A 376 -27.38 -5.52 -0.18
CA TRP A 376 -26.05 -5.78 0.39
C TRP A 376 -25.45 -7.11 -0.06
N CYS A 377 -26.23 -8.17 -0.20
CA CYS A 377 -25.74 -9.44 -0.73
C CYS A 377 -25.26 -9.28 -2.18
N VAL A 378 -26.01 -8.57 -3.02
CA VAL A 378 -25.62 -8.30 -4.41
C VAL A 378 -24.34 -7.47 -4.46
N VAL A 379 -24.27 -6.37 -3.69
CA VAL A 379 -23.08 -5.49 -3.64
C VAL A 379 -21.84 -6.27 -3.19
N LEU A 380 -21.96 -7.13 -2.17
CA LEU A 380 -20.83 -7.93 -1.70
C LEU A 380 -20.36 -8.95 -2.75
N VAL A 381 -21.29 -9.64 -3.42
CA VAL A 381 -20.93 -10.58 -4.50
C VAL A 381 -20.24 -9.86 -5.65
N LEU A 382 -20.78 -8.71 -6.08
CA LEU A 382 -20.15 -7.91 -7.14
C LEU A 382 -18.77 -7.40 -6.73
N SER A 383 -18.61 -6.95 -5.47
CA SER A 383 -17.31 -6.54 -4.92
C SER A 383 -16.31 -7.69 -4.90
N ALA A 384 -16.71 -8.89 -4.47
CA ALA A 384 -15.86 -10.07 -4.44
C ALA A 384 -15.39 -10.50 -5.84
N VAL A 385 -16.30 -10.46 -6.84
CA VAL A 385 -15.96 -10.76 -8.25
C VAL A 385 -15.01 -9.72 -8.83
N ALA A 386 -15.27 -8.43 -8.60
CA ALA A 386 -14.41 -7.34 -9.05
C ALA A 386 -13.02 -7.43 -8.41
N THR A 387 -12.95 -7.75 -7.11
CA THR A 387 -11.70 -7.95 -6.36
C THR A 387 -10.85 -9.05 -6.98
N ARG A 388 -11.44 -10.21 -7.28
CA ARG A 388 -10.69 -11.34 -7.87
C ARG A 388 -10.04 -11.01 -9.21
N ARG A 389 -10.70 -10.25 -10.08
CA ARG A 389 -10.12 -9.79 -11.37
C ARG A 389 -8.96 -8.82 -11.17
N SER A 390 -9.11 -7.89 -10.25
CA SER A 390 -8.07 -6.93 -9.87
C SER A 390 -6.82 -7.63 -9.30
N HIS A 391 -7.00 -8.67 -8.47
CA HIS A 391 -5.92 -9.42 -7.86
C HIS A 391 -4.98 -10.08 -8.88
N GLN A 392 -5.52 -10.68 -9.95
CA GLN A 392 -4.70 -11.38 -10.93
C GLN A 392 -3.74 -10.45 -11.68
N ALA A 393 -4.22 -9.27 -12.09
CA ALA A 393 -3.40 -8.33 -12.84
C ALA A 393 -2.44 -7.54 -11.93
N THR A 394 -2.94 -7.02 -10.82
CA THR A 394 -2.16 -6.13 -9.94
C THR A 394 -1.18 -6.90 -9.06
N GLY A 395 -1.60 -8.05 -8.52
CA GLY A 395 -0.74 -8.90 -7.71
C GLY A 395 0.48 -9.41 -8.49
N SER A 396 0.32 -9.77 -9.78
CA SER A 396 1.43 -10.19 -10.63
C SER A 396 2.45 -9.06 -10.85
N ASN A 397 1.99 -7.81 -10.96
CA ASN A 397 2.88 -6.66 -11.14
C ASN A 397 3.75 -6.41 -9.90
N PHE A 398 3.18 -6.46 -8.68
CA PHE A 398 3.95 -6.29 -7.45
C PHE A 398 4.87 -7.47 -7.15
N ALA A 399 4.44 -8.70 -7.42
CA ALA A 399 5.31 -9.86 -7.35
C ALA A 399 6.46 -9.80 -8.37
N SER A 400 6.26 -9.15 -9.52
CA SER A 400 7.34 -8.88 -10.48
C SER A 400 8.28 -7.79 -9.98
N LEU A 401 7.74 -6.71 -9.39
CA LEU A 401 8.53 -5.62 -8.82
C LEU A 401 9.42 -6.10 -7.66
N GLU A 402 8.88 -6.91 -6.76
CA GLU A 402 9.63 -7.51 -5.66
C GLU A 402 10.80 -8.36 -6.17
N ARG A 403 10.57 -9.21 -7.18
CA ARG A 403 11.64 -10.02 -7.81
C ARG A 403 12.67 -9.17 -8.54
N ASP A 404 12.25 -8.14 -9.27
CA ASP A 404 13.17 -7.21 -9.93
C ASP A 404 14.03 -6.46 -8.91
N GLN A 405 13.45 -6.12 -7.75
CA GLN A 405 14.17 -5.51 -6.64
C GLN A 405 15.19 -6.49 -6.03
N ALA A 406 14.81 -7.75 -5.82
CA ALA A 406 15.74 -8.79 -5.35
C ALA A 406 16.91 -8.99 -6.36
N ALA A 407 16.65 -9.01 -7.66
CA ALA A 407 17.71 -9.08 -8.67
C ALA A 407 18.60 -7.82 -8.66
N ALA A 408 18.04 -6.64 -8.43
CA ALA A 408 18.80 -5.39 -8.27
C ALA A 408 19.77 -5.47 -7.08
N THR A 409 19.34 -6.03 -5.93
CA THR A 409 20.24 -6.21 -4.77
C THR A 409 21.37 -7.17 -5.04
N VAL A 410 21.16 -8.22 -5.84
CA VAL A 410 22.23 -9.11 -6.30
C VAL A 410 23.27 -8.35 -7.11
N SER A 411 22.85 -7.46 -8.02
CA SER A 411 23.78 -6.67 -8.83
C SER A 411 24.67 -5.77 -7.96
N PHE A 412 24.15 -5.21 -6.89
CA PHE A 412 24.95 -4.47 -5.89
C PHE A 412 25.94 -5.38 -5.15
N SER A 413 25.49 -6.54 -4.69
CA SER A 413 26.30 -7.47 -3.89
C SER A 413 27.43 -8.10 -4.71
N VAL A 414 27.26 -8.24 -6.03
CA VAL A 414 28.30 -8.68 -6.97
C VAL A 414 29.24 -7.55 -7.38
N GLY A 415 28.91 -6.30 -7.07
CA GLY A 415 29.71 -5.13 -7.44
C GLY A 415 29.51 -4.67 -8.90
N VAL A 416 28.42 -5.05 -9.53
CA VAL A 416 28.09 -4.70 -10.93
C VAL A 416 26.67 -4.12 -11.03
N PRO A 417 26.45 -2.91 -10.48
CA PRO A 417 25.10 -2.32 -10.35
C PRO A 417 24.43 -2.17 -11.73
N ASP A 418 23.25 -2.80 -11.87
CA ASP A 418 22.37 -2.65 -13.04
C ASP A 418 21.55 -1.36 -12.88
N THR A 419 22.12 -0.22 -13.31
CA THR A 419 21.52 1.11 -13.15
C THR A 419 20.07 1.17 -13.61
N PRO A 420 19.68 0.73 -14.81
CA PRO A 420 18.28 0.83 -15.24
C PRO A 420 17.31 0.04 -14.35
N ARG A 421 17.73 -1.10 -13.81
CA ARG A 421 16.91 -1.91 -12.91
C ARG A 421 16.79 -1.27 -11.54
N ILE A 422 17.90 -0.81 -10.98
CA ILE A 422 17.95 -0.15 -9.66
C ILE A 422 17.07 1.11 -9.67
N GLU A 423 17.21 1.96 -10.69
CA GLU A 423 16.43 3.19 -10.80
C GLU A 423 14.93 2.94 -10.95
N ARG A 424 14.54 1.86 -11.65
CA ARG A 424 13.15 1.46 -11.78
C ARG A 424 12.55 0.87 -10.51
N THR A 425 13.35 0.17 -9.71
CA THR A 425 12.85 -0.65 -8.57
C THR A 425 13.18 -0.08 -7.20
N MET A 426 14.10 0.86 -7.10
CA MET A 426 14.55 1.45 -5.83
C MET A 426 14.57 2.98 -5.91
N SER A 427 15.69 3.55 -6.37
CA SER A 427 15.92 4.97 -6.56
C SER A 427 17.21 5.16 -7.40
N SER A 428 17.73 6.39 -7.52
CA SER A 428 19.01 6.59 -8.23
C SER A 428 20.12 5.75 -7.62
N VAL A 429 20.97 5.17 -8.46
CA VAL A 429 22.09 4.31 -8.03
C VAL A 429 22.99 5.02 -7.02
N THR A 430 23.26 6.31 -7.25
CA THR A 430 24.10 7.11 -6.36
C THR A 430 23.52 7.24 -4.96
N LEU A 431 22.20 7.47 -4.86
CA LEU A 431 21.51 7.58 -3.58
C LEU A 431 21.49 6.23 -2.84
N VAL A 432 21.16 5.15 -3.54
CA VAL A 432 21.16 3.80 -2.97
C VAL A 432 22.54 3.40 -2.47
N ALA A 433 23.60 3.66 -3.26
CA ALA A 433 24.98 3.38 -2.87
C ALA A 433 25.43 4.22 -1.65
N ALA A 434 25.06 5.50 -1.60
CA ALA A 434 25.37 6.37 -0.47
C ALA A 434 24.73 5.89 0.83
N VAL A 435 23.45 5.52 0.78
CA VAL A 435 22.70 4.98 1.95
C VAL A 435 23.28 3.64 2.37
N GLU A 436 23.57 2.73 1.44
CA GLU A 436 24.21 1.43 1.73
C GLU A 436 25.55 1.63 2.44
N GLN A 437 26.43 2.50 1.93
CA GLN A 437 27.71 2.79 2.55
C GLN A 437 27.57 3.39 3.95
N ALA A 438 26.60 4.31 4.12
CA ALA A 438 26.32 4.90 5.43
C ALA A 438 25.79 3.84 6.40
N THR A 439 24.95 2.90 5.94
CA THR A 439 24.43 1.78 6.73
C THR A 439 25.57 0.87 7.21
N GLN A 440 26.47 0.49 6.31
CA GLN A 440 27.63 -0.34 6.65
C GLN A 440 28.52 0.32 7.70
N ARG A 441 28.78 1.64 7.56
CA ARG A 441 29.59 2.40 8.51
C ARG A 441 28.94 2.54 9.88
N THR A 442 27.61 2.75 9.93
CA THR A 442 26.91 3.11 11.17
C THR A 442 26.37 1.90 11.91
N LEU A 443 25.85 0.91 11.17
CA LEU A 443 25.20 -0.28 11.74
C LEU A 443 26.04 -1.57 11.59
N GLY A 444 27.19 -1.50 10.90
CA GLY A 444 28.08 -2.64 10.68
C GLY A 444 27.46 -3.76 9.82
N ARG A 445 26.40 -3.45 9.05
CA ARG A 445 25.70 -4.43 8.22
C ARG A 445 25.30 -3.83 6.87
N SER A 446 25.18 -4.69 5.85
CA SER A 446 24.58 -4.33 4.57
C SER A 446 23.06 -4.30 4.65
N MET A 447 22.42 -3.44 3.87
CA MET A 447 20.99 -3.49 3.57
C MET A 447 20.65 -4.65 2.63
N PHE A 448 21.65 -5.17 1.90
CA PHE A 448 21.52 -6.25 0.93
C PHE A 448 22.29 -7.50 1.40
N PRO A 449 21.81 -8.19 2.47
CA PRO A 449 22.56 -9.28 3.10
C PRO A 449 22.47 -10.57 2.26
N HIS A 450 23.29 -10.67 1.21
CA HIS A 450 23.47 -11.91 0.44
C HIS A 450 24.67 -12.68 0.98
N ARG A 451 24.42 -13.84 1.60
CA ARG A 451 25.49 -14.77 2.07
C ARG A 451 26.33 -15.27 0.89
N GLU A 452 25.72 -15.41 -0.24
CA GLU A 452 26.33 -15.82 -1.52
C GLU A 452 27.46 -14.90 -1.95
N ALA A 453 27.38 -13.62 -1.63
CA ALA A 453 28.42 -12.64 -1.99
C ALA A 453 29.78 -12.95 -1.35
N SER A 454 29.81 -13.60 -0.17
CA SER A 454 31.06 -13.98 0.49
C SER A 454 31.81 -15.11 -0.22
N LEU A 455 31.17 -15.83 -1.12
CA LEU A 455 31.76 -16.93 -1.89
C LEU A 455 32.35 -16.48 -3.23
N ILE A 456 32.12 -15.23 -3.64
CA ILE A 456 32.67 -14.68 -4.88
C ILE A 456 34.19 -14.67 -4.82
N GLY A 457 34.86 -15.12 -5.88
CA GLY A 457 36.30 -15.25 -5.97
C GLY A 457 36.86 -16.60 -5.49
N SER A 458 36.03 -17.47 -4.88
CA SER A 458 36.45 -18.81 -4.45
C SER A 458 36.09 -19.87 -5.50
N PRO A 459 36.77 -21.03 -5.52
CA PRO A 459 36.43 -22.14 -6.39
C PRO A 459 35.06 -22.73 -6.03
N LEU A 460 34.19 -22.94 -7.00
CA LEU A 460 32.84 -23.49 -6.80
C LEU A 460 32.85 -24.85 -6.09
N LEU A 461 33.75 -25.72 -6.51
CA LEU A 461 33.85 -27.10 -5.99
C LEU A 461 34.45 -27.19 -4.59
N SER A 462 34.98 -26.10 -4.03
CA SER A 462 35.39 -26.05 -2.62
C SER A 462 34.19 -25.90 -1.68
N HIS A 463 33.06 -25.43 -2.19
CA HIS A 463 31.84 -25.19 -1.40
C HIS A 463 30.70 -26.14 -1.76
N PHE A 464 30.66 -26.63 -3.00
CA PHE A 464 29.53 -27.41 -3.51
C PHE A 464 30.00 -28.72 -4.15
N ARG A 465 29.16 -29.76 -4.06
CA ARG A 465 29.32 -31.01 -4.81
C ARG A 465 28.52 -30.94 -6.11
N LEU A 466 29.06 -31.52 -7.18
CA LEU A 466 28.28 -31.68 -8.41
C LEU A 466 27.24 -32.77 -8.23
N ALA A 467 25.97 -32.43 -8.38
CA ALA A 467 24.88 -33.38 -8.47
C ALA A 467 24.84 -34.00 -9.88
N PRO A 468 24.24 -35.20 -10.05
CA PRO A 468 23.99 -35.78 -11.37
C PRO A 468 23.22 -34.80 -12.27
N SER A 469 23.53 -34.81 -13.57
CA SER A 469 22.88 -33.91 -14.56
C SER A 469 21.36 -34.11 -14.65
N SER A 470 20.86 -35.29 -14.24
CA SER A 470 19.42 -35.56 -14.14
C SER A 470 18.71 -34.91 -12.95
N THR A 471 19.45 -34.33 -12.00
CA THR A 471 18.85 -33.71 -10.82
C THR A 471 18.16 -32.38 -11.14
N CYS A 472 18.75 -31.57 -11.99
CA CYS A 472 18.21 -30.28 -12.39
C CYS A 472 18.07 -30.21 -13.93
N GLN A 473 17.02 -29.50 -14.35
CA GLN A 473 16.83 -29.11 -15.74
C GLN A 473 16.83 -27.60 -15.86
N GLY A 474 17.47 -27.06 -16.89
CA GLY A 474 17.54 -25.62 -17.08
C GLY A 474 18.27 -25.22 -18.34
N ARG A 475 18.26 -23.92 -18.62
CA ARG A 475 18.94 -23.33 -19.76
C ARG A 475 19.34 -21.89 -19.45
N VAL A 476 20.51 -21.50 -19.98
CA VAL A 476 20.92 -20.08 -20.07
C VAL A 476 20.39 -19.55 -21.39
N GLU A 477 19.58 -18.49 -21.35
CA GLU A 477 18.92 -17.97 -22.56
C GLU A 477 19.63 -16.74 -23.12
N SER A 478 20.16 -15.85 -22.22
CA SER A 478 20.86 -14.66 -22.68
C SER A 478 21.97 -14.24 -21.73
N ALA A 479 22.91 -13.48 -22.28
CA ALA A 479 23.94 -12.76 -21.54
C ALA A 479 24.05 -11.35 -22.10
N ARG A 480 24.01 -10.33 -21.23
CA ARG A 480 24.06 -8.91 -21.59
C ARG A 480 25.07 -8.19 -20.69
N MET A 481 25.90 -7.32 -21.27
CA MET A 481 26.80 -6.48 -20.50
C MET A 481 26.02 -5.48 -19.64
N VAL A 482 26.49 -5.25 -18.43
CA VAL A 482 25.94 -4.27 -17.46
C VAL A 482 27.09 -3.50 -16.81
N ALA A 483 26.77 -2.41 -16.13
CA ALA A 483 27.73 -1.59 -15.39
C ALA A 483 28.93 -1.16 -16.28
N ASP A 484 28.66 -0.65 -17.49
CA ASP A 484 29.65 -0.19 -18.46
C ASP A 484 30.71 -1.27 -18.80
N GLY A 485 30.26 -2.52 -18.95
CA GLY A 485 31.11 -3.65 -19.29
C GLY A 485 31.83 -4.33 -18.12
N ARG A 486 31.65 -3.82 -16.89
CA ARG A 486 32.28 -4.41 -15.69
C ARG A 486 31.59 -5.68 -15.21
N GLY A 487 30.41 -5.98 -15.73
CA GLY A 487 29.66 -7.18 -15.38
C GLY A 487 28.71 -7.66 -16.47
N VAL A 488 28.14 -8.83 -16.23
CA VAL A 488 27.19 -9.48 -17.13
C VAL A 488 25.93 -9.86 -16.38
N LEU A 489 24.77 -9.52 -16.95
CA LEU A 489 23.48 -10.07 -16.58
C LEU A 489 23.22 -11.32 -17.41
N LEU A 490 23.01 -12.42 -16.74
CA LEU A 490 22.63 -13.71 -17.32
C LEU A 490 21.16 -13.98 -17.00
N THR A 491 20.40 -14.50 -17.96
CA THR A 491 19.01 -14.89 -17.74
C THR A 491 18.75 -16.29 -18.25
N GLY A 492 17.79 -16.97 -17.64
CA GLY A 492 17.40 -18.30 -18.06
C GLY A 492 16.28 -18.87 -17.19
N TRP A 493 16.20 -20.19 -17.17
CA TRP A 493 15.29 -20.91 -16.29
C TRP A 493 15.95 -22.18 -15.75
N ALA A 494 15.53 -22.61 -14.57
CA ALA A 494 16.01 -23.83 -13.92
C ALA A 494 15.00 -24.36 -12.92
N TRP A 495 14.95 -25.67 -12.75
CA TRP A 495 14.17 -26.34 -11.73
C TRP A 495 14.83 -27.66 -11.30
N ASN A 496 14.53 -28.12 -10.09
CA ASN A 496 14.96 -29.42 -9.60
C ASN A 496 13.96 -30.49 -10.05
N GLN A 497 14.37 -31.32 -10.97
CA GLN A 497 13.52 -32.34 -11.58
C GLN A 497 13.19 -33.47 -10.60
N VAL A 498 14.11 -33.82 -9.72
CA VAL A 498 13.93 -34.89 -8.72
C VAL A 498 12.93 -34.47 -7.63
N LYS A 499 13.02 -33.22 -7.19
CA LYS A 499 12.12 -32.67 -6.16
C LYS A 499 10.81 -32.12 -6.73
N GLY A 500 10.71 -31.94 -8.03
CA GLY A 500 9.56 -31.27 -8.68
C GLY A 500 9.38 -29.81 -8.23
N ALA A 501 10.47 -29.12 -7.86
CA ALA A 501 10.45 -27.81 -7.24
C ALA A 501 11.39 -26.82 -7.91
N LEU A 502 11.14 -25.52 -7.73
CA LEU A 502 12.03 -24.46 -8.18
C LEU A 502 13.39 -24.58 -7.47
N THR A 503 14.46 -24.23 -8.17
CA THR A 503 15.80 -24.11 -7.56
C THR A 503 15.84 -22.85 -6.69
N PRO A 504 16.50 -22.87 -5.51
CA PRO A 504 16.62 -21.70 -4.64
C PRO A 504 17.39 -20.53 -5.26
N GLY A 505 18.39 -20.82 -6.09
CA GLY A 505 19.23 -19.84 -6.74
C GLY A 505 20.10 -20.45 -7.83
N VAL A 506 20.91 -19.61 -8.46
CA VAL A 506 21.90 -20.03 -9.46
C VAL A 506 23.26 -19.42 -9.13
N TRP A 507 24.34 -20.15 -9.47
CA TRP A 507 25.72 -19.75 -9.34
C TRP A 507 26.34 -19.55 -10.72
N VAL A 508 27.20 -18.56 -10.85
CA VAL A 508 27.90 -18.25 -12.09
C VAL A 508 29.40 -18.38 -11.83
N ALA A 509 30.06 -19.26 -12.58
CA ALA A 509 31.50 -19.47 -12.50
C ALA A 509 32.18 -19.21 -13.85
N ASP A 510 33.43 -18.78 -13.81
CA ASP A 510 34.25 -18.64 -15.00
C ASP A 510 34.81 -19.99 -15.48
N GLN A 511 35.66 -19.95 -16.52
CA GLN A 511 36.25 -21.17 -17.09
C GLN A 511 37.18 -21.90 -16.10
N SER A 512 37.77 -21.21 -15.15
CA SER A 512 38.59 -21.81 -14.09
C SER A 512 37.78 -22.47 -12.97
N GLY A 513 36.44 -22.32 -12.99
CA GLY A 513 35.53 -22.77 -11.94
C GLY A 513 35.45 -21.81 -10.74
N THR A 514 35.97 -20.60 -10.87
CA THR A 514 35.88 -19.58 -9.82
C THR A 514 34.50 -18.91 -9.86
N ILE A 515 33.84 -18.78 -8.71
CA ILE A 515 32.55 -18.10 -8.57
C ILE A 515 32.75 -16.61 -8.91
N ARG A 516 32.02 -16.12 -9.91
CA ARG A 516 32.00 -14.71 -10.33
C ARG A 516 30.71 -13.98 -9.96
N GLY A 517 29.70 -14.76 -9.56
CA GLY A 517 28.43 -14.19 -9.16
C GLY A 517 27.37 -15.24 -8.89
N PHE A 518 26.16 -14.75 -8.66
CA PHE A 518 25.00 -15.57 -8.33
C PHE A 518 23.72 -14.89 -8.80
N GLY A 519 22.59 -15.58 -8.67
CA GLY A 519 21.30 -15.06 -9.10
C GLY A 519 20.14 -15.59 -8.31
N VAL A 520 19.02 -14.86 -8.44
CA VAL A 520 17.73 -15.16 -7.81
C VAL A 520 16.79 -15.81 -8.83
N THR A 521 15.95 -16.71 -8.32
CA THR A 521 14.92 -17.44 -9.10
C THR A 521 13.54 -16.83 -8.86
N GLY A 522 12.51 -17.34 -9.53
CA GLY A 522 11.14 -16.89 -9.37
C GLY A 522 10.63 -15.98 -10.49
N LYS A 523 11.42 -15.72 -11.53
CA LYS A 523 10.99 -14.93 -12.69
C LYS A 523 9.95 -15.67 -13.51
N PHE A 524 8.89 -14.95 -13.90
CA PHE A 524 7.76 -15.53 -14.61
C PHE A 524 8.15 -16.03 -16.03
N ARG A 525 7.90 -17.31 -16.30
CA ARG A 525 8.22 -18.03 -17.55
C ARG A 525 7.07 -18.97 -17.95
N PRO A 526 5.92 -18.45 -18.37
CA PRO A 526 4.75 -19.26 -18.69
C PRO A 526 5.01 -20.23 -19.85
N ALA A 527 5.87 -19.87 -20.80
CA ALA A 527 6.25 -20.74 -21.90
C ALA A 527 6.97 -22.01 -21.44
N VAL A 528 7.77 -21.93 -20.36
CA VAL A 528 8.43 -23.10 -19.76
C VAL A 528 7.40 -24.00 -19.09
N ALA A 529 6.45 -23.43 -18.35
CA ALA A 529 5.35 -24.16 -17.72
C ALA A 529 4.49 -24.89 -18.76
N ALA A 530 4.13 -24.22 -19.86
CA ALA A 530 3.35 -24.79 -20.95
C ALA A 530 4.10 -25.93 -21.66
N ALA A 531 5.40 -25.75 -21.96
CA ALA A 531 6.21 -26.75 -22.61
C ALA A 531 6.42 -28.01 -21.75
N GLN A 532 6.43 -27.88 -20.44
CA GLN A 532 6.64 -28.98 -19.49
C GLN A 532 5.32 -29.48 -18.85
N THR A 533 4.18 -28.96 -19.27
CA THR A 533 2.84 -29.27 -18.71
C THR A 533 2.80 -29.22 -17.17
N ASN A 534 3.53 -28.26 -16.58
CA ASN A 534 3.66 -28.10 -15.13
C ASN A 534 3.58 -26.62 -14.74
N GLU A 535 2.47 -26.20 -14.14
CA GLU A 535 2.22 -24.82 -13.76
C GLU A 535 3.20 -24.27 -12.72
N THR A 536 3.80 -25.12 -11.89
CA THR A 536 4.80 -24.69 -10.90
C THR A 536 6.04 -24.09 -11.56
N LEU A 537 6.33 -24.48 -12.81
CA LEU A 537 7.44 -23.96 -13.59
C LEU A 537 7.21 -22.56 -14.19
N SER A 538 6.02 -22.01 -14.03
CA SER A 538 5.76 -20.63 -14.44
C SER A 538 6.67 -19.60 -13.73
N ALA A 539 7.25 -19.96 -12.60
CA ALA A 539 8.23 -19.15 -11.84
C ALA A 539 9.67 -19.69 -11.91
N ALA A 540 9.99 -20.58 -12.87
CA ALA A 540 11.30 -21.21 -12.99
C ALA A 540 12.39 -20.28 -13.57
N GLY A 541 12.05 -19.09 -14.01
CA GLY A 541 13.02 -18.13 -14.53
C GLY A 541 13.94 -17.58 -13.45
N TRP A 542 15.15 -17.20 -13.86
CA TRP A 542 16.15 -16.58 -13.00
C TRP A 542 16.89 -15.44 -13.70
N ASP A 543 17.40 -14.50 -12.89
CA ASP A 543 18.34 -13.46 -13.28
C ASP A 543 19.58 -13.58 -12.39
N ALA A 544 20.77 -13.61 -12.98
CA ALA A 544 22.03 -13.69 -12.26
C ALA A 544 23.00 -12.60 -12.75
N TYR A 545 23.83 -12.11 -11.84
CA TYR A 545 24.89 -11.16 -12.18
C TYR A 545 26.25 -11.80 -11.92
N ALA A 546 27.21 -11.48 -12.77
CA ALA A 546 28.61 -11.90 -12.63
C ALA A 546 29.53 -10.73 -12.90
N ALA A 547 30.56 -10.56 -12.09
CA ALA A 547 31.64 -9.62 -12.36
C ALA A 547 32.45 -10.09 -13.56
N SER A 548 32.73 -9.18 -14.51
CA SER A 548 33.68 -9.45 -15.59
C SER A 548 35.07 -9.60 -15.01
N GLY A 549 35.71 -10.76 -15.25
CA GLY A 549 37.15 -10.89 -15.02
C GLY A 549 37.95 -10.22 -16.14
N ASP A 550 39.26 -10.49 -16.20
CA ASP A 550 40.15 -9.98 -17.26
C ASP A 550 39.70 -10.40 -18.67
N GLN A 551 38.90 -11.46 -18.75
CA GLN A 551 38.24 -11.91 -19.99
C GLN A 551 36.77 -12.21 -19.76
N PRO A 552 35.82 -11.45 -20.35
CA PRO A 552 34.41 -11.70 -20.22
C PRO A 552 33.96 -12.97 -20.95
N GLY A 553 33.53 -14.00 -20.20
CA GLY A 553 32.84 -15.21 -20.66
C GLY A 553 33.60 -16.21 -21.54
N PRO A 554 33.02 -17.36 -21.91
CA PRO A 554 31.71 -17.84 -21.47
C PRO A 554 31.71 -18.28 -20.01
N TYR A 555 30.58 -18.05 -19.32
CA TYR A 555 30.37 -18.45 -17.93
C TYR A 555 29.63 -19.78 -17.84
N ALA A 556 30.06 -20.65 -16.94
CA ALA A 556 29.31 -21.86 -16.58
C ALA A 556 28.25 -21.48 -15.50
N VAL A 557 27.02 -21.94 -15.71
CA VAL A 557 25.91 -21.66 -14.79
C VAL A 557 25.45 -22.95 -14.11
N TYR A 558 25.29 -22.89 -12.82
CA TYR A 558 24.90 -23.98 -11.94
C TYR A 558 23.65 -23.62 -11.15
N ALA A 559 22.66 -24.52 -11.11
CA ALA A 559 21.48 -24.39 -10.29
C ALA A 559 21.71 -25.05 -8.92
N ASP A 560 21.25 -24.42 -7.85
CA ASP A 560 21.24 -25.04 -6.51
C ASP A 560 20.25 -26.22 -6.48
N ALA A 561 20.71 -27.38 -6.01
CA ALA A 561 19.87 -28.57 -5.90
C ALA A 561 18.89 -28.52 -4.71
N GLY A 562 18.87 -27.41 -3.95
CA GLY A 562 17.94 -27.19 -2.83
C GLY A 562 18.30 -27.96 -1.57
N ASP A 563 19.56 -28.36 -1.39
CA ASP A 563 20.14 -28.94 -0.18
C ASP A 563 21.23 -28.05 0.43
N GLY A 564 21.53 -26.91 -0.22
CA GLY A 564 22.57 -25.97 0.18
C GLY A 564 24.01 -26.52 0.09
N LYS A 565 24.20 -27.71 -0.51
CA LYS A 565 25.48 -28.41 -0.59
C LYS A 565 25.81 -28.92 -1.99
N SER A 566 24.81 -29.04 -2.86
CA SER A 566 24.96 -29.60 -4.18
C SER A 566 24.46 -28.65 -5.25
N VAL A 567 25.14 -28.62 -6.41
CA VAL A 567 24.76 -27.82 -7.58
C VAL A 567 24.76 -28.67 -8.82
N CYS A 568 23.88 -28.37 -9.79
CA CYS A 568 23.79 -29.02 -11.06
C CYS A 568 24.20 -28.04 -12.18
N ARG A 569 25.07 -28.43 -13.07
CA ARG A 569 25.39 -27.62 -14.26
C ARG A 569 24.20 -27.58 -15.19
N ILE A 570 23.68 -26.36 -15.48
CA ILE A 570 22.51 -26.16 -16.37
C ILE A 570 22.89 -25.60 -17.76
N GLY A 571 24.16 -25.21 -17.95
CA GLY A 571 24.65 -24.75 -19.24
C GLY A 571 25.81 -23.78 -19.13
N SER A 572 26.16 -23.21 -20.27
CA SER A 572 27.14 -22.13 -20.39
C SER A 572 26.49 -20.93 -21.07
N SER A 573 26.94 -19.72 -20.72
CA SER A 573 26.43 -18.50 -21.31
C SER A 573 26.76 -18.38 -22.78
N PRO A 574 25.86 -17.80 -23.59
CA PRO A 574 26.28 -17.27 -24.89
C PRO A 574 27.29 -16.12 -24.66
N PRO A 575 28.02 -15.69 -25.72
CA PRO A 575 28.83 -14.48 -25.63
C PRO A 575 27.98 -13.29 -25.16
N PRO A 576 28.47 -12.50 -24.20
CA PRO A 576 27.72 -11.34 -23.73
C PRO A 576 27.48 -10.34 -24.86
N GLN A 577 26.23 -9.90 -25.00
CA GLN A 577 25.86 -8.83 -25.92
C GLN A 577 26.08 -7.48 -25.23
N PRO A 578 26.45 -6.40 -25.97
CA PRO A 578 26.66 -5.08 -25.44
C PRO A 578 25.40 -4.44 -24.83
#